data_9851fe4d19f704c5b96bce24fc3b73f6
#
_entry.id   9851fe4d19f704c5b96bce24fc3b73f6
#
_cell.length_a   1.000
_cell.length_b   1.000
_cell.length_c   1.000
_cell.angle_alpha   90.00
_cell.angle_beta   90.00
_cell.angle_gamma   90.00
#
_symmetry.space_group_name_H-M   'P 1'
#
loop_
_entity.id
_entity.type
_entity.pdbx_description
1 polymer ?
#
loop_
_entity_poly.entity_id
_entity_poly.type
_entity_poly.pdbx_seq_one_letter_code
_entity_poly.pdbx_strand_id
1 'polypeptide(L)'
;MKLSYEGIGQWAATFAANNVVEGELVKVSANGTVAACAAGDDFCGMVLSVGRGGDAVALGGLVTAGYTDAVPTLGWETLSADGTGGVQVDEGGRSHLVVDVDTDAETVTFAL
;
A
#
# COMPACT_ATOMS: atom_id res chain seq x y z
N MET A 1 14.99 3.47 -20.00
CA MET A 1 14.89 2.09 -19.51
C MET A 1 13.61 1.92 -18.74
N LYS A 2 12.94 0.84 -18.99
CA LYS A 2 11.68 0.57 -18.30
C LYS A 2 11.93 -0.34 -17.10
N LEU A 3 11.51 0.09 -15.93
CA LEU A 3 11.63 -0.72 -14.72
C LEU A 3 10.50 -1.74 -14.63
N SER A 4 10.81 -2.92 -14.11
CA SER A 4 9.82 -3.92 -13.79
C SER A 4 9.64 -3.99 -12.28
N TYR A 5 8.41 -3.89 -11.83
CA TYR A 5 8.06 -3.97 -10.41
C TYR A 5 7.41 -5.32 -10.07
N GLU A 6 7.43 -6.26 -11.01
CA GLU A 6 6.74 -7.53 -10.83
C GLU A 6 7.60 -8.57 -10.12
N GLY A 7 7.03 -9.13 -9.07
CA GLY A 7 7.39 -10.45 -8.55
C GLY A 7 8.69 -10.61 -7.80
N ILE A 8 9.74 -9.87 -8.08
CA ILE A 8 11.04 -10.09 -7.45
C ILE A 8 11.04 -9.46 -6.06
N GLY A 9 11.20 -10.31 -5.03
CA GLY A 9 11.17 -9.87 -3.64
C GLY A 9 9.79 -9.59 -3.07
N GLN A 10 8.75 -9.77 -3.87
CA GLN A 10 7.37 -9.62 -3.39
C GLN A 10 6.91 -10.90 -2.70
N TRP A 11 6.24 -10.75 -1.56
CA TRP A 11 5.63 -11.86 -0.88
C TRP A 11 4.26 -11.47 -0.35
N ALA A 12 3.39 -12.47 -0.22
CA ALA A 12 2.00 -12.25 0.14
C ALA A 12 1.50 -13.36 1.06
N ALA A 13 0.45 -13.05 1.80
CA ALA A 13 -0.24 -14.02 2.64
C ALA A 13 -1.75 -13.86 2.44
N THR A 14 -2.51 -14.88 2.83
CA THR A 14 -3.96 -14.85 2.78
C THR A 14 -4.52 -14.47 4.13
N PHE A 15 -5.43 -13.50 4.13
CA PHE A 15 -6.07 -12.99 5.33
C PHE A 15 -7.59 -13.03 5.19
N ALA A 16 -8.27 -13.11 6.32
CA ALA A 16 -9.69 -12.75 6.35
C ALA A 16 -9.82 -11.23 6.25
N ALA A 17 -10.84 -10.77 5.58
CA ALA A 17 -11.09 -9.33 5.44
C ALA A 17 -12.57 -9.06 5.20
N ASN A 18 -13.00 -7.86 5.57
CA ASN A 18 -14.36 -7.39 5.31
C ASN A 18 -14.30 -6.05 4.60
N ASN A 19 -15.03 -5.94 3.48
CA ASN A 19 -15.21 -4.68 2.74
C ASN A 19 -13.90 -4.06 2.24
N VAL A 20 -12.96 -4.91 1.78
CA VAL A 20 -11.75 -4.44 1.13
C VAL A 20 -11.82 -4.73 -0.36
N VAL A 21 -11.10 -3.94 -1.15
CA VAL A 21 -11.04 -4.10 -2.61
C VAL A 21 -9.59 -4.22 -3.07
N GLU A 22 -9.39 -4.78 -4.25
CA GLU A 22 -8.06 -4.88 -4.85
C GLU A 22 -7.40 -3.52 -4.97
N GLY A 23 -6.10 -3.47 -4.68
CA GLY A 23 -5.31 -2.25 -4.76
C GLY A 23 -5.38 -1.36 -3.53
N GLU A 24 -6.19 -1.70 -2.56
CA GLU A 24 -6.37 -0.92 -1.33
C GLU A 24 -5.32 -1.28 -0.29
N LEU A 25 -4.79 -0.27 0.39
CA LEU A 25 -3.88 -0.46 1.51
C LEU A 25 -4.67 -0.84 2.76
N VAL A 26 -4.17 -1.82 3.49
CA VAL A 26 -4.87 -2.41 4.63
C VAL A 26 -3.97 -2.48 5.86
N LYS A 27 -4.60 -2.65 7.02
CA LYS A 27 -3.94 -2.86 8.31
C LYS A 27 -4.46 -4.14 8.94
N VAL A 28 -3.68 -4.71 9.85
CA VAL A 28 -4.15 -5.85 10.64
C VAL A 28 -5.14 -5.33 11.68
N SER A 29 -6.35 -5.87 11.68
CA SER A 29 -7.43 -5.44 12.57
C SER A 29 -7.75 -6.45 13.66
N ALA A 30 -7.41 -7.73 13.44
CA ALA A 30 -7.60 -8.81 14.38
C ALA A 30 -6.69 -9.97 13.97
N ASN A 31 -6.70 -11.06 14.72
CA ASN A 31 -5.90 -12.23 14.39
C ASN A 31 -6.23 -12.73 12.98
N GLY A 32 -5.22 -12.78 12.09
CA GLY A 32 -5.38 -13.26 10.74
C GLY A 32 -6.33 -12.43 9.86
N THR A 33 -6.64 -11.20 10.25
CA THR A 33 -7.66 -10.38 9.62
C THR A 33 -7.11 -8.99 9.30
N VAL A 34 -7.45 -8.48 8.12
CA VAL A 34 -7.10 -7.13 7.70
C VAL A 34 -8.35 -6.30 7.45
N ALA A 35 -8.20 -5.01 7.52
CA ALA A 35 -9.27 -4.04 7.25
C ALA A 35 -8.70 -2.83 6.52
N ALA A 36 -9.58 -2.07 5.88
CA ALA A 36 -9.22 -0.80 5.26
C ALA A 36 -8.64 0.16 6.30
N CYS A 37 -7.67 0.96 5.89
CA CYS A 37 -7.07 1.96 6.75
C CYS A 37 -7.92 3.22 6.81
N ALA A 38 -7.97 3.84 7.97
CA ALA A 38 -8.40 5.23 8.11
C ALA A 38 -7.23 6.17 7.82
N ALA A 39 -7.52 7.44 7.56
CA ALA A 39 -6.47 8.44 7.33
C ALA A 39 -5.51 8.52 8.51
N GLY A 40 -4.22 8.48 8.24
CA GLY A 40 -3.17 8.50 9.24
C GLY A 40 -2.75 7.15 9.77
N ASP A 41 -3.44 6.07 9.42
CA ASP A 41 -3.06 4.73 9.86
C ASP A 41 -1.80 4.25 9.15
N ASP A 42 -0.99 3.46 9.86
CA ASP A 42 0.10 2.72 9.23
C ASP A 42 -0.49 1.48 8.56
N PHE A 43 -0.15 1.29 7.29
CA PHE A 43 -0.60 0.13 6.54
C PHE A 43 0.43 -0.98 6.60
N CYS A 44 -0.01 -2.24 6.51
CA CYS A 44 0.88 -3.39 6.50
C CYS A 44 1.06 -3.97 5.10
N GLY A 45 0.14 -3.71 4.19
CA GLY A 45 0.19 -4.29 2.87
C GLY A 45 -0.90 -3.78 1.96
N MET A 46 -0.95 -4.36 0.76
CA MET A 46 -1.92 -4.00 -0.28
C MET A 46 -2.68 -5.24 -0.73
N VAL A 47 -3.98 -5.12 -0.91
CA VAL A 47 -4.82 -6.22 -1.38
C VAL A 47 -4.51 -6.52 -2.84
N LEU A 48 -4.11 -7.76 -3.12
CA LEU A 48 -3.83 -8.24 -4.47
C LEU A 48 -5.05 -8.87 -5.12
N SER A 49 -5.84 -9.62 -4.35
CA SER A 49 -7.04 -10.26 -4.84
C SER A 49 -8.01 -10.52 -3.71
N VAL A 50 -9.29 -10.54 -4.04
CA VAL A 50 -10.38 -10.80 -3.10
C VAL A 50 -11.02 -12.13 -3.49
N GLY A 51 -11.19 -13.04 -2.53
CA GLY A 51 -11.71 -14.37 -2.80
C GLY A 51 -12.48 -14.96 -1.64
N ARG A 52 -13.19 -16.05 -1.91
CA ARG A 52 -14.03 -16.72 -0.91
C ARG A 52 -13.24 -17.37 0.23
N GLY A 53 -12.02 -17.84 -0.06
CA GLY A 53 -11.16 -18.48 0.91
C GLY A 53 -10.28 -17.50 1.68
N GLY A 54 -10.46 -16.22 1.45
CA GLY A 54 -9.65 -15.16 2.01
C GLY A 54 -9.08 -14.26 0.92
N ASP A 55 -8.47 -13.18 1.34
CA ASP A 55 -7.90 -12.19 0.43
C ASP A 55 -6.38 -12.26 0.45
N ALA A 56 -5.77 -12.23 -0.72
CA ALA A 56 -4.32 -12.18 -0.84
C ALA A 56 -3.83 -10.74 -0.60
N VAL A 57 -2.91 -10.57 0.32
CA VAL A 57 -2.35 -9.27 0.69
C VAL A 57 -0.84 -9.32 0.50
N ALA A 58 -0.29 -8.40 -0.30
CA ALA A 58 1.15 -8.24 -0.42
C ALA A 58 1.69 -7.60 0.86
N LEU A 59 2.67 -8.22 1.49
CA LEU A 59 3.29 -7.74 2.72
C LEU A 59 4.72 -7.25 2.52
N GLY A 60 5.28 -7.44 1.34
CA GLY A 60 6.62 -7.01 0.99
C GLY A 60 6.74 -6.78 -0.50
N GLY A 61 7.81 -6.11 -0.91
CA GLY A 61 8.07 -5.77 -2.29
C GLY A 61 7.57 -4.38 -2.67
N LEU A 62 7.59 -4.07 -3.95
CA LEU A 62 7.16 -2.78 -4.49
C LEU A 62 5.67 -2.81 -4.81
N VAL A 63 4.97 -1.76 -4.44
CA VAL A 63 3.56 -1.57 -4.77
C VAL A 63 3.34 -0.17 -5.31
N THR A 64 2.28 -0.01 -6.12
CA THR A 64 1.87 1.29 -6.65
C THR A 64 0.49 1.63 -6.09
N ALA A 65 0.37 2.81 -5.52
CA ALA A 65 -0.89 3.29 -4.94
C ALA A 65 -1.13 4.75 -5.35
N GLY A 66 -2.38 5.17 -5.27
CA GLY A 66 -2.71 6.59 -5.40
C GLY A 66 -2.16 7.38 -4.22
N TYR A 67 -1.83 8.65 -4.43
CA TYR A 67 -1.48 9.56 -3.34
C TYR A 67 -2.42 10.74 -3.30
N THR A 68 -2.58 11.33 -2.12
CA THR A 68 -3.45 12.48 -1.88
C THR A 68 -2.61 13.63 -1.34
N ASP A 69 -2.94 14.86 -1.72
CA ASP A 69 -2.30 16.09 -1.28
C ASP A 69 -0.85 16.23 -1.78
N ALA A 70 0.13 16.23 -0.90
CA ALA A 70 1.52 16.48 -1.26
C ALA A 70 2.09 15.36 -2.15
N VAL A 71 2.87 15.74 -3.16
CA VAL A 71 3.58 14.80 -4.02
C VAL A 71 4.70 14.14 -3.21
N PRO A 72 4.73 12.80 -3.13
CA PRO A 72 5.81 12.11 -2.41
C PRO A 72 7.17 12.39 -3.05
N THR A 73 8.19 12.48 -2.22
CA THR A 73 9.57 12.70 -2.65
C THR A 73 10.25 11.37 -2.97
N LEU A 74 11.01 11.31 -4.04
CA LEU A 74 11.81 10.13 -4.37
C LEU A 74 12.83 9.85 -3.25
N GLY A 75 13.08 8.58 -3.00
CA GLY A 75 13.94 8.15 -1.91
C GLY A 75 13.12 7.83 -0.66
N TRP A 76 13.69 8.04 0.51
CA TRP A 76 13.01 7.73 1.76
C TRP A 76 12.00 8.82 2.11
N GLU A 77 10.76 8.43 2.24
CA GLU A 77 9.65 9.33 2.56
C GLU A 77 8.76 8.68 3.62
N THR A 78 8.25 9.47 4.55
CA THR A 78 7.30 8.97 5.53
C THR A 78 5.89 9.06 4.97
N LEU A 79 5.21 7.92 4.95
CA LEU A 79 3.87 7.78 4.37
C LEU A 79 2.92 7.15 5.38
N SER A 80 1.66 7.53 5.30
CA SER A 80 0.56 6.84 5.98
C SER A 80 -0.61 6.67 5.01
N ALA A 81 -1.63 5.93 5.43
CA ALA A 81 -2.84 5.78 4.62
C ALA A 81 -3.59 7.11 4.54
N ASP A 82 -4.22 7.36 3.39
CA ASP A 82 -5.01 8.58 3.19
C ASP A 82 -6.49 8.42 3.54
N GLY A 83 -6.92 7.21 3.89
CA GLY A 83 -8.30 6.91 4.22
C GLY A 83 -9.18 6.56 3.01
N THR A 84 -8.62 6.59 1.81
CA THR A 84 -9.35 6.26 0.56
C THR A 84 -8.68 5.14 -0.24
N GLY A 85 -7.86 4.34 0.42
CA GLY A 85 -7.15 3.20 -0.18
C GLY A 85 -5.75 3.51 -0.65
N GLY A 86 -5.33 4.75 -0.68
CA GLY A 86 -4.00 5.20 -1.08
C GLY A 86 -3.14 5.69 0.07
N VAL A 87 -2.16 6.53 -0.26
CA VAL A 87 -1.20 7.06 0.71
C VAL A 87 -1.18 8.58 0.73
N GLN A 88 -0.63 9.13 1.80
CA GLN A 88 -0.33 10.55 1.95
C GLN A 88 1.04 10.71 2.59
N VAL A 89 1.71 11.81 2.28
CA VAL A 89 2.94 12.19 2.98
C VAL A 89 2.56 12.61 4.40
N ASP A 90 3.20 11.98 5.39
CA ASP A 90 2.83 12.19 6.79
C ASP A 90 4.08 12.03 7.66
N GLU A 91 4.46 13.10 8.36
CA GLU A 91 5.64 13.07 9.24
C GLU A 91 5.52 12.03 10.35
N GLY A 92 4.32 11.70 10.77
CA GLY A 92 4.06 10.65 11.77
C GLY A 92 3.99 9.25 11.17
N GLY A 93 4.11 9.11 9.85
CA GLY A 93 4.05 7.82 9.18
C GLY A 93 5.34 7.04 9.26
N ARG A 94 5.34 5.87 8.62
CA ARG A 94 6.53 5.02 8.51
C ARG A 94 7.33 5.41 7.28
N SER A 95 8.64 5.17 7.33
CA SER A 95 9.53 5.37 6.19
C SER A 95 9.35 4.28 5.15
N HIS A 96 9.19 4.68 3.91
CA HIS A 96 9.13 3.79 2.74
C HIS A 96 10.08 4.31 1.67
N LEU A 97 10.67 3.41 0.91
CA LEU A 97 11.51 3.81 -0.21
C LEU A 97 10.62 4.09 -1.42
N VAL A 98 10.55 5.34 -1.82
CA VAL A 98 9.80 5.78 -3.00
C VAL A 98 10.70 5.69 -4.22
N VAL A 99 10.32 4.90 -5.20
CA VAL A 99 11.14 4.64 -6.39
C VAL A 99 10.59 5.29 -7.66
N ASP A 100 9.31 5.65 -7.67
CA ASP A 100 8.70 6.27 -8.85
C ASP A 100 7.46 7.07 -8.44
N VAL A 101 7.28 8.22 -9.06
CA VAL A 101 6.10 9.07 -8.84
C VAL A 101 5.56 9.50 -10.19
N ASP A 102 4.26 9.29 -10.42
CA ASP A 102 3.56 9.74 -11.61
C ASP A 102 2.58 10.84 -11.21
N THR A 103 2.93 12.09 -11.50
CA THR A 103 2.09 13.23 -11.13
C THR A 103 0.85 13.38 -12.00
N ASP A 104 0.85 12.81 -13.18
CA ASP A 104 -0.33 12.85 -14.07
C ASP A 104 -1.40 11.87 -13.56
N ALA A 105 -1.00 10.66 -13.24
CA ALA A 105 -1.90 9.64 -12.69
C ALA A 105 -2.11 9.79 -11.18
N GLU A 106 -1.33 10.61 -10.52
CA GLU A 106 -1.31 10.77 -9.06
C GLU A 106 -1.08 9.45 -8.34
N THR A 107 -0.06 8.72 -8.79
CA THR A 107 0.35 7.44 -8.19
C THR A 107 1.81 7.50 -7.75
N VAL A 108 2.12 6.65 -6.80
CA VAL A 108 3.47 6.50 -6.25
C VAL A 108 3.80 5.01 -6.11
N THR A 109 5.01 4.64 -6.48
CA THR A 109 5.52 3.27 -6.31
C THR A 109 6.57 3.28 -5.20
N PHE A 110 6.38 2.41 -4.24
CA PHE A 110 7.24 2.37 -3.05
C PHE A 110 7.37 0.95 -2.51
N ALA A 111 8.37 0.74 -1.65
CA ALA A 111 8.58 -0.53 -0.96
C ALA A 111 7.73 -0.57 0.32
N LEU A 112 7.04 -1.69 0.49
CA LEU A 112 6.27 -1.95 1.71
C LEU A 112 7.15 -2.15 2.94
#